data_e7bc8dfcfee15aec39108a5c87e95ced
#
_entry.id   e7bc8dfcfee15aec39108a5c87e95ced
#
_cell.length_a   1.000
_cell.length_b   1.000
_cell.length_c   1.000
_cell.angle_alpha   90.00
_cell.angle_beta   90.00
_cell.angle_gamma   90.00
#
_symmetry.space_group_name_H-M   'P 1'
#
loop_
_entity.id
_entity.type
_entity.pdbx_description
1 polymer ?
#
loop_
_entity_poly.entity_id
_entity_poly.type
_entity_poly.pdbx_seq_one_letter_code
_entity_poly.pdbx_strand_id
1 'polypeptide(L)'
;MSAMEISSNYGTYEKRFENVFNKFNKNLASSIDIGASFAVYSNGKLLVDLAGGFKNKDKTELWTPTTTVCVHSTGKGIVAMCLAILIEKGKLNLDSKVSEYWPEFGANNKTDIKVRTLLSHQAGLYAWKEKMTESDFLNWNYCTELLAAQETLHIPGTKICYHAKSIGFLVGELIKRISGKSVGKFLKEELVDLINVSCTIGTPISYPVSYTHLRAH
;
A
#
# COMPACT_ATOMS: atom_id res chain seq x y z
N MET A 1 21.30 17.18 31.54
CA MET A 1 21.42 16.20 30.45
C MET A 1 21.47 16.97 29.16
N SER A 2 22.62 17.03 28.50
CA SER A 2 22.80 17.80 27.25
C SER A 2 21.95 17.15 26.15
N ALA A 3 21.14 17.98 25.46
CA ALA A 3 20.43 17.53 24.27
C ALA A 3 21.48 17.03 23.28
N MET A 4 21.41 15.75 22.93
CA MET A 4 22.20 15.19 21.87
C MET A 4 21.80 15.92 20.58
N GLU A 5 22.70 16.72 20.03
CA GLU A 5 22.51 17.31 18.71
C GLU A 5 22.28 16.20 17.70
N ILE A 6 21.07 16.21 17.11
CA ILE A 6 20.68 15.22 16.11
C ILE A 6 21.34 15.60 14.79
N SER A 7 22.60 15.22 14.61
CA SER A 7 23.26 15.26 13.31
C SER A 7 23.19 13.89 12.63
N SER A 8 22.01 13.31 12.53
CA SER A 8 21.81 12.04 11.81
C SER A 8 21.06 12.29 10.50
N ASN A 9 21.60 13.19 9.68
CA ASN A 9 21.07 13.40 8.35
C ASN A 9 21.86 12.56 7.37
N TYR A 10 21.27 11.47 6.95
CA TYR A 10 21.78 10.69 5.83
C TYR A 10 21.23 11.31 4.54
N GLY A 11 22.08 11.42 3.52
CA GLY A 11 21.59 11.64 2.19
C GLY A 11 22.21 12.83 1.46
N THR A 12 21.73 13.06 0.26
CA THR A 12 22.22 14.06 -0.69
C THR A 12 21.06 14.84 -1.30
N TYR A 13 21.33 16.03 -1.78
CA TYR A 13 20.35 16.81 -2.54
C TYR A 13 21.06 17.75 -3.53
N GLU A 14 20.42 18.04 -4.66
CA GLU A 14 20.89 19.12 -5.55
C GLU A 14 20.61 20.49 -4.91
N LYS A 15 21.52 21.45 -5.06
CA LYS A 15 21.48 22.79 -4.43
C LYS A 15 20.12 23.51 -4.56
N ARG A 16 19.42 23.34 -5.67
CA ARG A 16 18.07 23.91 -5.87
C ARG A 16 17.02 23.42 -4.88
N PHE A 17 17.28 22.31 -4.16
CA PHE A 17 16.42 21.72 -3.13
C PHE A 17 16.86 22.05 -1.69
N GLU A 18 17.75 23.02 -1.50
CA GLU A 18 18.23 23.43 -0.17
C GLU A 18 17.08 23.81 0.78
N ASN A 19 16.03 24.47 0.28
CA ASN A 19 14.86 24.80 1.08
C ASN A 19 14.09 23.55 1.55
N VAL A 20 14.05 22.49 0.72
CA VAL A 20 13.44 21.20 1.09
C VAL A 20 14.27 20.54 2.20
N PHE A 21 15.58 20.50 2.05
CA PHE A 21 16.50 20.00 3.08
C PHE A 21 16.35 20.75 4.40
N ASN A 22 16.34 22.08 4.37
CA ASN A 22 16.15 22.91 5.56
C ASN A 22 14.80 22.66 6.23
N LYS A 23 13.72 22.48 5.45
CA LYS A 23 12.39 22.18 5.98
C LYS A 23 12.33 20.78 6.60
N PHE A 24 12.94 19.78 5.94
CA PHE A 24 13.05 18.42 6.45
C PHE A 24 13.72 18.41 7.84
N ASN A 25 14.88 19.08 7.96
CA ASN A 25 15.60 19.20 9.23
C ASN A 25 14.79 19.93 10.31
N LYS A 26 14.11 21.02 9.93
CA LYS A 26 13.26 21.77 10.85
C LYS A 26 12.13 20.93 11.42
N ASN A 27 11.50 20.08 10.61
CA ASN A 27 10.45 19.17 11.05
C ASN A 27 10.98 18.15 12.06
N LEU A 28 12.13 17.54 11.80
CA LEU A 28 12.77 16.61 12.73
C LEU A 28 13.18 17.29 14.05
N ALA A 29 13.80 18.47 13.97
CA ALA A 29 14.24 19.24 15.14
C ALA A 29 13.06 19.69 16.02
N SER A 30 11.94 20.05 15.43
CA SER A 30 10.72 20.45 16.14
C SER A 30 9.86 19.27 16.60
N SER A 31 10.29 18.03 16.34
CA SER A 31 9.54 16.80 16.66
C SER A 31 8.14 16.73 16.00
N ILE A 32 7.93 17.46 14.89
CA ILE A 32 6.76 17.27 14.02
C ILE A 32 6.84 15.86 13.44
N ASP A 33 8.02 15.49 12.93
CA ASP A 33 8.35 14.14 12.54
C ASP A 33 9.37 13.56 13.52
N ILE A 34 9.15 12.34 13.99
CA ILE A 34 10.11 11.63 14.85
C ILE A 34 11.26 11.12 13.99
N GLY A 35 10.95 10.54 12.86
CA GLY A 35 11.88 10.09 11.84
C GLY A 35 11.19 10.06 10.49
N ALA A 36 11.94 10.28 9.44
CA ALA A 36 11.43 10.36 8.08
C ALA A 36 12.49 10.01 7.03
N SER A 37 12.00 9.62 5.85
CA SER A 37 12.77 9.60 4.61
C SER A 37 12.04 10.39 3.54
N PHE A 38 12.79 11.05 2.66
CA PHE A 38 12.24 11.83 1.56
C PHE A 38 13.13 11.71 0.32
N ALA A 39 12.54 11.30 -0.80
CA ALA A 39 13.28 11.17 -2.06
C ALA A 39 12.53 11.85 -3.21
N VAL A 40 13.32 12.42 -4.13
CA VAL A 40 12.80 13.01 -5.38
C VAL A 40 13.57 12.44 -6.56
N TYR A 41 12.82 11.85 -7.48
CA TYR A 41 13.32 11.45 -8.79
C TYR A 41 12.73 12.32 -9.90
N SER A 42 13.53 12.63 -10.90
CA SER A 42 13.06 13.26 -12.13
C SER A 42 13.86 12.73 -13.31
N ASN A 43 13.16 12.29 -14.35
CA ASN A 43 13.76 11.68 -15.55
C ASN A 43 14.78 10.57 -15.22
N GLY A 44 14.44 9.70 -14.27
CA GLY A 44 15.31 8.60 -13.83
C GLY A 44 16.50 9.00 -12.97
N LYS A 45 16.68 10.29 -12.66
CA LYS A 45 17.76 10.78 -11.81
C LYS A 45 17.26 11.07 -10.40
N LEU A 46 17.98 10.56 -9.40
CA LEU A 46 17.76 10.89 -7.98
C LEU A 46 18.28 12.31 -7.71
N LEU A 47 17.40 13.20 -7.30
CA LEU A 47 17.70 14.61 -7.07
C LEU A 47 17.76 14.97 -5.58
N VAL A 48 17.00 14.25 -4.77
CA VAL A 48 16.97 14.37 -3.31
C VAL A 48 16.85 12.97 -2.75
N ASP A 49 17.65 12.66 -1.75
CA ASP A 49 17.57 11.44 -0.94
C ASP A 49 17.94 11.81 0.50
N LEU A 50 16.96 11.88 1.36
CA LEU A 50 17.11 12.29 2.76
C LEU A 50 16.50 11.25 3.68
N ALA A 51 17.19 10.96 4.78
CA ALA A 51 16.69 10.15 5.88
C ALA A 51 17.21 10.72 7.19
N GLY A 52 16.42 10.67 8.27
CA GLY A 52 16.89 11.16 9.55
C GLY A 52 15.87 11.03 10.68
N GLY A 53 16.31 11.36 11.89
CA GLY A 53 15.52 11.23 13.11
C GLY A 53 15.60 9.84 13.74
N PHE A 54 14.51 9.38 14.33
CA PHE A 54 14.45 8.14 15.11
C PHE A 54 13.30 7.25 14.65
N LYS A 55 13.46 5.95 14.88
CA LYS A 55 12.42 4.93 14.59
C LYS A 55 11.32 4.90 15.63
N ASN A 56 11.60 5.35 16.85
CA ASN A 56 10.71 5.24 18.01
C ASN A 56 10.57 6.56 18.77
N LYS A 57 9.50 6.68 19.57
CA LYS A 57 9.19 7.87 20.36
C LYS A 57 10.23 8.16 21.43
N ASP A 58 10.85 7.13 21.97
CA ASP A 58 11.85 7.25 23.03
C ASP A 58 13.21 7.72 22.49
N LYS A 59 13.32 7.87 21.16
CA LYS A 59 14.51 8.36 20.47
C LYS A 59 15.77 7.53 20.79
N THR A 60 15.61 6.22 20.92
CA THR A 60 16.70 5.28 21.23
C THR A 60 17.28 4.60 20.02
N GLU A 61 16.54 4.59 18.89
CA GLU A 61 16.96 3.95 17.65
C GLU A 61 16.96 4.95 16.50
N LEU A 62 18.10 5.10 15.82
CA LEU A 62 18.23 6.02 14.69
C LEU A 62 17.44 5.55 13.47
N TRP A 63 16.79 6.47 12.79
CA TRP A 63 16.25 6.27 11.46
C TRP A 63 17.39 6.31 10.43
N THR A 64 17.45 5.31 9.57
CA THR A 64 18.46 5.17 8.53
C THR A 64 17.80 5.12 7.14
N PRO A 65 18.56 5.23 6.04
CA PRO A 65 18.02 5.06 4.68
C PRO A 65 17.34 3.70 4.45
N THR A 66 17.68 2.68 5.22
CA THR A 66 17.11 1.33 5.13
C THR A 66 15.99 1.07 6.14
N THR A 67 15.56 2.10 6.89
CA THR A 67 14.45 1.96 7.83
C THR A 67 13.15 1.69 7.09
N THR A 68 12.53 0.57 7.41
CA THR A 68 11.23 0.19 6.84
C THR A 68 10.09 0.68 7.74
N VAL A 69 8.98 1.08 7.12
CA VAL A 69 7.82 1.67 7.80
C VAL A 69 6.53 1.25 7.10
N CYS A 70 5.44 1.18 7.85
CA CYS A 70 4.12 0.95 7.28
C CYS A 70 3.66 2.17 6.47
N VAL A 71 3.50 2.01 5.18
CA VAL A 71 3.12 3.10 4.26
C VAL A 71 1.61 3.21 4.04
N HIS A 72 0.81 2.46 4.80
CA HIS A 72 -0.65 2.50 4.72
C HIS A 72 -1.18 2.49 3.28
N SER A 73 -1.99 3.49 2.91
CA SER A 73 -2.66 3.54 1.60
C SER A 73 -1.73 3.76 0.41
N THR A 74 -0.46 4.13 0.60
CA THR A 74 0.54 4.09 -0.46
C THR A 74 0.72 2.67 -1.01
N GLY A 75 0.50 1.66 -0.18
CA GLY A 75 0.46 0.25 -0.60
C GLY A 75 -0.53 -0.05 -1.72
N LYS A 76 -1.62 0.74 -1.87
CA LYS A 76 -2.56 0.59 -3.01
C LYS A 76 -1.88 0.86 -4.36
N GLY A 77 -0.97 1.83 -4.40
CA GLY A 77 -0.15 2.09 -5.59
C GLY A 77 0.76 0.91 -5.92
N ILE A 78 1.35 0.28 -4.91
CA ILE A 78 2.19 -0.92 -5.09
C ILE A 78 1.36 -2.10 -5.63
N VAL A 79 0.16 -2.30 -5.09
CA VAL A 79 -0.77 -3.32 -5.60
C VAL A 79 -1.21 -3.01 -7.04
N ALA A 80 -1.40 -1.73 -7.38
CA ALA A 80 -1.71 -1.32 -8.75
C ALA A 80 -0.55 -1.66 -9.73
N MET A 81 0.70 -1.59 -9.29
CA MET A 81 1.85 -2.06 -10.08
C MET A 81 1.76 -3.58 -10.36
N CYS A 82 1.36 -4.38 -9.37
CA CYS A 82 1.11 -5.82 -9.58
C CYS A 82 0.05 -6.07 -10.65
N LEU A 83 -1.03 -5.27 -10.67
CA LEU A 83 -2.05 -5.36 -11.72
C LEU A 83 -1.51 -4.91 -13.08
N ALA A 84 -0.69 -3.85 -13.14
CA ALA A 84 -0.05 -3.42 -14.38
C ALA A 84 0.81 -4.52 -14.99
N ILE A 85 1.55 -5.29 -14.18
CA ILE A 85 2.30 -6.46 -14.63
C ILE A 85 1.37 -7.53 -15.21
N LEU A 86 0.22 -7.78 -14.60
CA LEU A 86 -0.77 -8.73 -15.14
C LEU A 86 -1.38 -8.26 -16.45
N ILE A 87 -1.59 -6.94 -16.60
CA ILE A 87 -2.07 -6.33 -17.85
C ILE A 87 -1.02 -6.48 -18.95
N GLU A 88 0.23 -6.15 -18.67
CA GLU A 88 1.34 -6.29 -19.61
C GLU A 88 1.51 -7.74 -20.10
N LYS A 89 1.33 -8.70 -19.18
CA LYS A 89 1.35 -10.13 -19.51
C LYS A 89 0.09 -10.62 -20.25
N GLY A 90 -0.85 -9.75 -20.58
CA GLY A 90 -2.12 -10.08 -21.24
C GLY A 90 -3.07 -10.92 -20.39
N LYS A 91 -2.84 -11.01 -19.07
CA LYS A 91 -3.63 -11.84 -18.14
C LYS A 91 -4.80 -11.08 -17.50
N LEU A 92 -4.79 -9.76 -17.56
CA LEU A 92 -5.84 -8.90 -17.00
C LEU A 92 -6.20 -7.82 -18.03
N ASN A 93 -7.49 -7.59 -18.23
CA ASN A 93 -8.00 -6.49 -19.04
C ASN A 93 -8.89 -5.59 -18.18
N LEU A 94 -8.65 -4.29 -18.22
CA LEU A 94 -9.42 -3.30 -17.46
C LEU A 94 -10.88 -3.22 -17.87
N ASP A 95 -11.21 -3.57 -19.11
CA ASP A 95 -12.59 -3.56 -19.65
C ASP A 95 -13.33 -4.88 -19.45
N SER A 96 -12.62 -5.94 -19.07
CA SER A 96 -13.24 -7.21 -18.68
C SER A 96 -14.04 -7.06 -17.39
N LYS A 97 -15.05 -7.90 -17.25
CA LYS A 97 -15.86 -8.01 -16.04
C LYS A 97 -15.03 -8.68 -14.95
N VAL A 98 -15.17 -8.21 -13.71
CA VAL A 98 -14.52 -8.85 -12.55
C VAL A 98 -14.95 -10.31 -12.44
N SER A 99 -16.21 -10.62 -12.75
CA SER A 99 -16.77 -11.98 -12.75
C SER A 99 -16.13 -12.95 -13.74
N GLU A 100 -15.43 -12.47 -14.76
CA GLU A 100 -14.64 -13.32 -15.66
C GLU A 100 -13.44 -13.95 -14.96
N TYR A 101 -12.85 -13.26 -14.00
CA TYR A 101 -11.72 -13.71 -13.19
C TYR A 101 -12.16 -14.29 -11.84
N TRP A 102 -13.30 -13.82 -11.34
CA TRP A 102 -13.86 -14.17 -10.04
C TRP A 102 -15.38 -14.40 -10.19
N PRO A 103 -15.82 -15.61 -10.60
CA PRO A 103 -17.22 -15.89 -10.91
C PRO A 103 -18.18 -15.57 -9.78
N GLU A 104 -17.83 -15.87 -8.52
CA GLU A 104 -18.67 -15.66 -7.35
C GLU A 104 -18.92 -14.17 -7.08
N PHE A 105 -18.04 -13.29 -7.55
CA PHE A 105 -18.22 -11.84 -7.46
C PHE A 105 -19.46 -11.35 -8.21
N GLY A 106 -19.88 -12.07 -9.28
CA GLY A 106 -21.05 -11.72 -10.10
C GLY A 106 -22.39 -11.81 -9.39
N ALA A 107 -22.45 -12.36 -8.18
CA ALA A 107 -23.68 -12.45 -7.38
C ALA A 107 -24.29 -11.06 -7.13
N ASN A 108 -25.62 -11.05 -6.89
CA ASN A 108 -26.37 -9.84 -6.51
C ASN A 108 -26.17 -8.66 -7.47
N ASN A 109 -26.34 -8.93 -8.77
CA ASN A 109 -26.30 -7.95 -9.87
C ASN A 109 -24.91 -7.27 -10.07
N LYS A 110 -23.82 -7.94 -9.68
CA LYS A 110 -22.46 -7.44 -9.86
C LYS A 110 -21.76 -7.97 -11.12
N THR A 111 -22.41 -8.80 -11.92
CA THR A 111 -21.84 -9.46 -13.11
C THR A 111 -21.15 -8.47 -14.06
N ASP A 112 -21.74 -7.28 -14.25
CA ASP A 112 -21.27 -6.31 -15.24
C ASP A 112 -20.24 -5.30 -14.71
N ILE A 113 -19.82 -5.44 -13.45
CA ILE A 113 -18.79 -4.55 -12.88
C ILE A 113 -17.46 -4.85 -13.55
N LYS A 114 -16.93 -3.83 -14.27
CA LYS A 114 -15.62 -3.92 -14.92
C LYS A 114 -14.48 -3.78 -13.91
N VAL A 115 -13.33 -4.35 -14.25
CA VAL A 115 -12.10 -4.21 -13.45
C VAL A 115 -11.77 -2.72 -13.23
N ARG A 116 -11.84 -1.88 -14.25
CA ARG A 116 -11.60 -0.41 -14.11
C ARG A 116 -12.55 0.27 -13.12
N THR A 117 -13.81 -0.13 -13.07
CA THR A 117 -14.81 0.39 -12.13
C THR A 117 -14.45 0.05 -10.69
N LEU A 118 -13.95 -1.17 -10.47
CA LEU A 118 -13.45 -1.60 -9.16
C LEU A 118 -12.22 -0.79 -8.74
N LEU A 119 -11.23 -0.66 -9.63
CA LEU A 119 -9.97 0.02 -9.35
C LEU A 119 -10.12 1.53 -9.14
N SER A 120 -11.15 2.15 -9.72
CA SER A 120 -11.46 3.56 -9.55
C SER A 120 -12.37 3.87 -8.37
N HIS A 121 -12.57 2.92 -7.45
CA HIS A 121 -13.41 3.07 -6.27
C HIS A 121 -14.90 3.33 -6.57
N GLN A 122 -15.39 2.81 -7.69
CA GLN A 122 -16.77 3.03 -8.14
C GLN A 122 -17.63 1.76 -8.08
N ALA A 123 -17.10 0.66 -7.55
CA ALA A 123 -17.83 -0.63 -7.50
C ALA A 123 -18.95 -0.68 -6.46
N GLY A 124 -19.02 0.28 -5.53
CA GLY A 124 -20.03 0.26 -4.46
C GLY A 124 -19.73 -0.76 -3.37
N LEU A 125 -18.49 -1.22 -3.23
CA LEU A 125 -18.05 -2.23 -2.25
C LEU A 125 -17.04 -1.65 -1.26
N TYR A 126 -17.22 -0.40 -0.84
CA TYR A 126 -16.28 0.32 0.01
C TYR A 126 -16.30 -0.12 1.50
N ALA A 127 -17.31 -0.90 1.89
CA ALA A 127 -17.45 -1.48 3.23
C ALA A 127 -18.13 -2.84 3.13
N TRP A 128 -17.98 -3.65 4.19
CA TRP A 128 -18.82 -4.84 4.40
C TRP A 128 -20.18 -4.41 4.97
N LYS A 129 -21.26 -5.03 4.51
CA LYS A 129 -22.59 -4.87 5.12
C LYS A 129 -22.64 -5.51 6.51
N GLU A 130 -21.93 -6.62 6.67
CA GLU A 130 -21.78 -7.30 7.94
C GLU A 130 -20.88 -6.51 8.89
N LYS A 131 -21.16 -6.59 10.19
CA LYS A 131 -20.31 -6.01 11.22
C LYS A 131 -19.04 -6.83 11.33
N MET A 132 -17.90 -6.23 10.97
CA MET A 132 -16.59 -6.86 11.00
C MET A 132 -15.85 -6.57 12.31
N THR A 133 -15.26 -7.61 12.90
CA THR A 133 -14.32 -7.50 14.01
C THR A 133 -12.88 -7.43 13.50
N GLU A 134 -11.92 -7.07 14.34
CA GLU A 134 -10.50 -7.07 13.96
C GLU A 134 -10.00 -8.46 13.56
N SER A 135 -10.49 -9.52 14.24
CA SER A 135 -10.13 -10.89 13.90
C SER A 135 -10.67 -11.35 12.55
N ASP A 136 -11.81 -10.84 12.12
CA ASP A 136 -12.39 -11.20 10.81
C ASP A 136 -11.49 -10.75 9.66
N PHE A 137 -10.82 -9.60 9.80
CA PHE A 137 -9.88 -9.11 8.79
C PHE A 137 -8.63 -9.99 8.64
N LEU A 138 -8.37 -10.91 9.57
CA LEU A 138 -7.28 -11.88 9.45
C LEU A 138 -7.69 -13.10 8.61
N ASN A 139 -8.98 -13.30 8.38
CA ASN A 139 -9.51 -14.37 7.55
C ASN A 139 -9.77 -13.86 6.13
N TRP A 140 -8.80 -14.08 5.25
CA TRP A 140 -8.88 -13.65 3.85
C TRP A 140 -10.11 -14.18 3.13
N ASN A 141 -10.38 -15.47 3.25
CA ASN A 141 -11.50 -16.09 2.54
C ASN A 141 -12.84 -15.53 3.03
N TYR A 142 -13.02 -15.41 4.34
CA TYR A 142 -14.23 -14.83 4.91
C TYR A 142 -14.49 -13.41 4.40
N CYS A 143 -13.45 -12.55 4.39
CA CYS A 143 -13.57 -11.19 3.89
C CYS A 143 -13.94 -11.14 2.40
N THR A 144 -13.33 -11.98 1.58
CA THR A 144 -13.56 -11.99 0.13
C THR A 144 -14.91 -12.62 -0.23
N GLU A 145 -15.32 -13.67 0.46
CA GLU A 145 -16.63 -14.31 0.29
C GLU A 145 -17.78 -13.35 0.62
N LEU A 146 -17.68 -12.61 1.72
CA LEU A 146 -18.67 -11.58 2.06
C LEU A 146 -18.75 -10.48 1.00
N LEU A 147 -17.61 -9.98 0.51
CA LEU A 147 -17.59 -8.97 -0.56
C LEU A 147 -18.16 -9.50 -1.88
N ALA A 148 -17.92 -10.76 -2.20
CA ALA A 148 -18.49 -11.41 -3.36
C ALA A 148 -20.00 -11.63 -3.21
N ALA A 149 -20.47 -12.01 -2.02
CA ALA A 149 -21.86 -12.31 -1.77
C ALA A 149 -22.76 -11.07 -1.56
N GLN A 150 -22.22 -9.97 -1.02
CA GLN A 150 -23.06 -8.81 -0.71
C GLN A 150 -23.50 -8.04 -1.96
N GLU A 151 -24.61 -7.32 -1.85
CA GLU A 151 -25.02 -6.30 -2.82
C GLU A 151 -24.12 -5.07 -2.73
N THR A 152 -24.09 -4.29 -3.81
CA THR A 152 -23.39 -2.99 -3.80
C THR A 152 -24.12 -1.98 -2.91
N LEU A 153 -23.36 -1.08 -2.28
CA LEU A 153 -23.88 -0.01 -1.42
C LEU A 153 -24.35 1.21 -2.20
N HIS A 154 -24.06 1.28 -3.48
CA HIS A 154 -24.58 2.22 -4.47
C HIS A 154 -24.47 1.61 -5.87
N ILE A 155 -25.16 2.17 -6.85
CA ILE A 155 -25.09 1.72 -8.24
C ILE A 155 -23.65 1.87 -8.76
N PRO A 156 -22.99 0.79 -9.21
CA PRO A 156 -21.63 0.83 -9.73
C PRO A 156 -21.47 1.85 -10.87
N GLY A 157 -20.36 2.57 -10.86
CA GLY A 157 -20.06 3.60 -11.88
C GLY A 157 -20.69 4.97 -11.63
N THR A 158 -21.61 5.12 -10.66
CA THR A 158 -22.31 6.39 -10.43
C THR A 158 -21.69 7.31 -9.40
N LYS A 159 -20.88 6.75 -8.50
CA LYS A 159 -20.22 7.48 -7.40
C LYS A 159 -18.84 6.93 -7.13
N ILE A 160 -17.93 7.79 -6.70
CA ILE A 160 -16.63 7.41 -6.16
C ILE A 160 -16.73 7.40 -4.64
N CYS A 161 -16.55 6.22 -4.04
CA CYS A 161 -16.50 6.04 -2.60
C CYS A 161 -15.23 5.28 -2.24
N TYR A 162 -14.32 5.91 -1.52
CA TYR A 162 -13.01 5.33 -1.22
C TYR A 162 -13.11 3.98 -0.51
N HIS A 163 -12.66 2.92 -1.16
CA HIS A 163 -12.64 1.56 -0.64
C HIS A 163 -11.41 1.41 0.29
N ALA A 164 -11.48 2.00 1.48
CA ALA A 164 -10.31 2.16 2.36
C ALA A 164 -9.63 0.83 2.70
N LYS A 165 -10.40 -0.16 3.15
CA LYS A 165 -9.93 -1.51 3.51
C LYS A 165 -10.28 -2.56 2.44
N SER A 166 -11.52 -2.53 1.93
CA SER A 166 -12.04 -3.56 1.04
C SER A 166 -11.28 -3.68 -0.29
N ILE A 167 -10.69 -2.59 -0.81
CA ILE A 167 -9.93 -2.63 -2.06
C ILE A 167 -8.75 -3.62 -2.00
N GLY A 168 -8.11 -3.75 -0.84
CA GLY A 168 -7.01 -4.69 -0.66
C GLY A 168 -7.44 -6.14 -0.86
N PHE A 169 -8.61 -6.51 -0.32
CA PHE A 169 -9.21 -7.83 -0.50
C PHE A 169 -9.72 -8.05 -1.93
N LEU A 170 -10.43 -7.08 -2.49
CA LEU A 170 -10.99 -7.15 -3.84
C LEU A 170 -9.91 -7.32 -4.90
N VAL A 171 -8.91 -6.46 -4.86
CA VAL A 171 -7.80 -6.49 -5.84
C VAL A 171 -6.83 -7.63 -5.57
N GLY A 172 -6.55 -7.91 -4.30
CA GLY A 172 -5.71 -9.03 -3.92
C GLY A 172 -6.30 -10.38 -4.33
N GLU A 173 -7.64 -10.54 -4.26
CA GLU A 173 -8.31 -11.75 -4.74
C GLU A 173 -8.24 -11.88 -6.26
N LEU A 174 -8.36 -10.77 -7.02
CA LEU A 174 -8.12 -10.80 -8.47
C LEU A 174 -6.69 -11.26 -8.79
N ILE A 175 -5.68 -10.71 -8.13
CA ILE A 175 -4.28 -11.12 -8.32
C ILE A 175 -4.12 -12.61 -8.01
N LYS A 176 -4.71 -13.07 -6.89
CA LYS A 176 -4.64 -14.46 -6.46
C LYS A 176 -5.27 -15.41 -7.49
N ARG A 177 -6.45 -15.08 -8.00
CA ARG A 177 -7.16 -15.92 -8.99
C ARG A 177 -6.47 -15.98 -10.33
N ILE A 178 -5.91 -14.86 -10.78
CA ILE A 178 -5.22 -14.77 -12.06
C ILE A 178 -3.83 -15.42 -12.00
N SER A 179 -3.11 -15.23 -10.91
CA SER A 179 -1.70 -15.67 -10.78
C SER A 179 -1.51 -16.98 -10.01
N GLY A 180 -2.51 -17.43 -9.23
CA GLY A 180 -2.36 -18.54 -8.29
C GLY A 180 -1.53 -18.20 -7.04
N LYS A 181 -1.14 -16.92 -6.85
CA LYS A 181 -0.25 -16.47 -5.78
C LYS A 181 -0.96 -15.44 -4.90
N SER A 182 -0.65 -15.42 -3.60
CA SER A 182 -1.05 -14.28 -2.77
C SER A 182 -0.41 -12.98 -3.29
N VAL A 183 -1.03 -11.84 -3.00
CA VAL A 183 -0.51 -10.53 -3.46
C VAL A 183 0.92 -10.29 -2.99
N GLY A 184 1.25 -10.67 -1.74
CA GLY A 184 2.62 -10.51 -1.22
C GLY A 184 3.63 -11.40 -1.92
N LYS A 185 3.27 -12.66 -2.23
CA LYS A 185 4.13 -13.56 -3.01
C LYS A 185 4.30 -13.06 -4.44
N PHE A 186 3.22 -12.61 -5.07
CA PHE A 186 3.26 -12.04 -6.43
C PHE A 186 4.15 -10.80 -6.47
N LEU A 187 3.95 -9.86 -5.54
CA LEU A 187 4.77 -8.66 -5.42
C LEU A 187 6.26 -9.00 -5.28
N LYS A 188 6.58 -9.94 -4.39
CA LYS A 188 7.96 -10.36 -4.16
C LYS A 188 8.61 -10.87 -5.44
N GLU A 189 8.00 -11.85 -6.08
CA GLU A 189 8.59 -12.56 -7.22
C GLU A 189 8.61 -11.71 -8.52
N GLU A 190 7.59 -10.88 -8.73
CA GLU A 190 7.39 -10.17 -10.00
C GLU A 190 7.92 -8.73 -9.99
N LEU A 191 8.27 -8.19 -8.81
CA LEU A 191 8.77 -6.83 -8.69
C LEU A 191 9.95 -6.71 -7.73
N VAL A 192 9.76 -7.07 -6.46
CA VAL A 192 10.72 -6.78 -5.38
C VAL A 192 12.08 -7.44 -5.63
N ASP A 193 12.09 -8.73 -5.99
CA ASP A 193 13.32 -9.48 -6.25
C ASP A 193 14.02 -8.99 -7.53
N LEU A 194 13.27 -8.44 -8.50
CA LEU A 194 13.82 -7.96 -9.77
C LEU A 194 14.53 -6.61 -9.64
N ILE A 195 14.01 -5.72 -8.79
CA ILE A 195 14.56 -4.36 -8.63
C ILE A 195 15.33 -4.18 -7.31
N ASN A 196 15.48 -5.25 -6.54
CA ASN A 196 16.24 -5.30 -5.29
C ASN A 196 15.83 -4.22 -4.29
N VAL A 197 14.53 -4.10 -4.02
CA VAL A 197 13.99 -3.17 -3.01
C VAL A 197 13.45 -3.93 -1.81
N SER A 198 13.32 -3.27 -0.66
CA SER A 198 12.69 -3.84 0.53
C SER A 198 11.24 -3.36 0.61
N CYS A 199 10.31 -4.21 0.17
CA CYS A 199 8.88 -3.94 0.23
C CYS A 199 8.10 -5.24 0.45
N THR A 200 7.11 -5.22 1.35
CA THR A 200 6.28 -6.39 1.64
C THR A 200 4.81 -6.04 1.75
N ILE A 201 3.96 -6.98 1.38
CA ILE A 201 2.53 -7.01 1.70
C ILE A 201 2.25 -8.33 2.41
N GLY A 202 1.63 -8.28 3.59
CA GLY A 202 1.55 -9.43 4.49
C GLY A 202 2.92 -9.68 5.13
N THR A 203 3.38 -8.71 5.91
CA THR A 203 4.71 -8.71 6.53
C THR A 203 4.82 -9.83 7.58
N PRO A 204 5.83 -10.70 7.52
CA PRO A 204 6.09 -11.69 8.55
C PRO A 204 6.33 -11.04 9.92
N ILE A 205 5.92 -11.69 11.01
CA ILE A 205 6.10 -11.19 12.39
C ILE A 205 7.59 -10.94 12.71
N SER A 206 8.48 -11.72 12.13
CA SER A 206 9.94 -11.60 12.29
C SER A 206 10.56 -10.42 11.53
N TYR A 207 9.79 -9.72 10.68
CA TYR A 207 10.34 -8.61 9.90
C TYR A 207 10.47 -7.36 10.77
N PRO A 208 11.64 -6.73 10.87
CA PRO A 208 11.83 -5.55 11.70
C PRO A 208 11.16 -4.34 11.05
N VAL A 209 9.93 -4.07 11.43
CA VAL A 209 9.23 -2.84 11.06
C VAL A 209 9.41 -1.86 12.19
N SER A 210 9.99 -0.71 11.95
CA SER A 210 9.99 0.38 12.93
C SER A 210 8.59 0.96 13.00
N TYR A 211 7.85 0.51 14.04
CA TYR A 211 6.44 0.72 14.01
C TYR A 211 5.83 0.76 15.39
N THR A 212 5.15 1.85 15.70
CA THR A 212 4.56 2.03 17.02
C THR A 212 3.07 1.79 17.11
N HIS A 213 2.29 1.65 16.05
CA HIS A 213 0.84 1.71 16.27
C HIS A 213 -0.11 0.92 15.39
N LEU A 214 0.28 0.08 14.48
CA LEU A 214 -0.67 -0.86 13.89
C LEU A 214 0.07 -2.14 13.49
N ARG A 215 -0.02 -3.17 14.27
CA ARG A 215 0.11 -4.51 13.74
C ARG A 215 -1.07 -4.71 12.81
N ALA A 216 -0.93 -4.27 11.56
CA ALA A 216 -1.77 -4.73 10.49
C ALA A 216 -1.24 -6.12 10.14
N HIS A 217 -1.97 -7.09 10.57
CA HIS A 217 -1.77 -8.49 10.27
C HIS A 217 -2.09 -8.77 8.81
#